data_ca84416de8580eb3c58d888356110db9
#
_entry.id   ca84416de8580eb3c58d888356110db9
#
_cell.length_a   1.000
_cell.length_b   1.000
_cell.length_c   1.000
_cell.angle_alpha   90.00
_cell.angle_beta   90.00
_cell.angle_gamma   90.00
#
_symmetry.space_group_name_H-M   'P 1'
#
loop_
_entity.id
_entity.type
_entity.pdbx_description
1 polymer ?
#
loop_
_entity_poly.entity_id
_entity_poly.type
_entity_poly.pdbx_seq_one_letter_code
_entity_poly.pdbx_strand_id
1 'polypeptide(L)'
;MDIKCFHNPDEENGYLSNWFLSHFCIDGIKYTSMEQYMMYKKAVCFGDCEVAKHILHTDEVARIKECGRSVSGYDDNIWSGIRQIIVYDGLMEKFSQNEELKKRLLDTDDAILAECAVRDCIWGIGLSMKDDRRFDISQWKGQNLLGYTLMMVRNRLR
;
A
#
# COMPACT_ATOMS: atom_id res chain seq x y z
N MET A 1 21.07 12.05 0.57
CA MET A 1 20.09 10.96 0.63
C MET A 1 18.89 11.38 -0.21
N ASP A 2 18.55 10.64 -1.25
CA ASP A 2 17.43 10.95 -2.11
C ASP A 2 16.11 10.41 -1.50
N ILE A 3 15.07 11.21 -1.48
CA ILE A 3 13.74 10.83 -0.99
C ILE A 3 12.73 11.06 -2.13
N LYS A 4 12.09 9.99 -2.57
CA LYS A 4 11.02 10.03 -3.57
C LYS A 4 9.67 9.94 -2.87
N CYS A 5 8.94 11.04 -2.92
CA CYS A 5 7.63 11.17 -2.30
C CYS A 5 6.52 10.77 -3.28
N PHE A 6 5.46 10.18 -2.74
CA PHE A 6 4.25 9.84 -3.49
C PHE A 6 3.01 9.97 -2.62
N HIS A 7 1.86 10.15 -3.24
CA HIS A 7 0.54 10.18 -2.57
C HIS A 7 -0.57 9.74 -3.51
N ASN A 8 -1.10 10.65 -4.35
CA ASN A 8 -2.20 10.31 -5.25
C ASN A 8 -1.73 9.42 -6.41
N PRO A 9 -2.55 8.43 -6.82
CA PRO A 9 -2.19 7.54 -7.94
C PRO A 9 -2.00 8.26 -9.28
N ASP A 10 -2.63 9.44 -9.47
CA ASP A 10 -2.55 10.22 -10.71
C ASP A 10 -1.39 11.22 -10.75
N GLU A 11 -0.63 11.33 -9.67
CA GLU A 11 0.50 12.25 -9.55
C GLU A 11 1.84 11.54 -9.78
N GLU A 12 2.94 12.32 -9.74
CA GLU A 12 4.29 11.80 -9.81
C GLU A 12 4.51 10.68 -8.77
N ASN A 13 5.10 9.58 -9.19
CA ASN A 13 5.32 8.37 -8.38
C ASN A 13 4.03 7.72 -7.86
N GLY A 14 2.87 8.09 -8.40
CA GLY A 14 1.56 7.56 -7.97
C GLY A 14 1.42 6.05 -8.11
N TYR A 15 2.20 5.41 -9.00
CA TYR A 15 2.22 3.95 -9.16
C TYR A 15 2.67 3.21 -7.87
N LEU A 16 3.33 3.90 -6.95
CA LEU A 16 3.73 3.37 -5.64
C LEU A 16 2.55 3.32 -4.65
N SER A 17 1.50 4.10 -4.88
CA SER A 17 0.32 4.14 -4.03
C SER A 17 -0.44 2.80 -4.05
N ASN A 18 -0.97 2.39 -2.89
CA ASN A 18 -1.89 1.27 -2.79
C ASN A 18 -3.21 1.52 -3.55
N TRP A 19 -3.52 2.77 -3.85
CA TRP A 19 -4.72 3.17 -4.60
C TRP A 19 -4.54 3.12 -6.12
N PHE A 20 -3.32 2.94 -6.60
CA PHE A 20 -3.04 2.82 -8.03
C PHE A 20 -3.69 1.57 -8.61
N LEU A 21 -4.46 1.72 -9.68
CA LEU A 21 -5.08 0.59 -10.37
C LEU A 21 -4.03 -0.21 -11.13
N SER A 22 -3.82 -1.43 -10.71
CA SER A 22 -2.90 -2.39 -11.33
C SER A 22 -3.39 -3.81 -11.07
N HIS A 23 -3.53 -4.59 -12.13
CA HIS A 23 -4.04 -5.95 -12.02
C HIS A 23 -2.94 -6.92 -11.60
N PHE A 24 -3.24 -7.77 -10.64
CA PHE A 24 -2.41 -8.91 -10.26
C PHE A 24 -3.27 -10.02 -9.66
N CYS A 25 -2.72 -11.23 -9.60
CA CYS A 25 -3.44 -12.42 -9.16
C CYS A 25 -2.67 -13.11 -8.05
N ILE A 26 -3.36 -13.47 -6.97
CA ILE A 26 -2.80 -14.27 -5.87
C ILE A 26 -3.79 -15.39 -5.53
N ASP A 27 -3.31 -16.62 -5.48
CA ASP A 27 -4.12 -17.81 -5.14
C ASP A 27 -5.41 -17.93 -5.97
N GLY A 28 -5.32 -17.58 -7.27
CA GLY A 28 -6.44 -17.64 -8.19
C GLY A 28 -7.43 -16.47 -8.10
N ILE A 29 -7.23 -15.53 -7.19
CA ILE A 29 -8.07 -14.33 -7.04
C ILE A 29 -7.39 -13.15 -7.74
N LYS A 30 -8.16 -12.46 -8.60
CA LYS A 30 -7.72 -11.26 -9.31
C LYS A 30 -8.03 -10.01 -8.49
N TYR A 31 -7.02 -9.16 -8.35
CA TYR A 31 -7.14 -7.88 -7.66
C TYR A 31 -6.89 -6.74 -8.65
N THR A 32 -7.55 -5.61 -8.43
CA THR A 32 -7.44 -4.40 -9.26
C THR A 32 -6.58 -3.31 -8.62
N SER A 33 -6.28 -3.44 -7.33
CA SER A 33 -5.40 -2.54 -6.59
C SER A 33 -4.83 -3.22 -5.36
N MET A 34 -3.75 -2.67 -4.82
CA MET A 34 -3.20 -3.12 -3.52
C MET A 34 -4.18 -2.86 -2.38
N GLU A 35 -4.92 -1.75 -2.43
CA GLU A 35 -5.95 -1.47 -1.41
C GLU A 35 -7.01 -2.58 -1.38
N GLN A 36 -7.45 -3.06 -2.54
CA GLN A 36 -8.39 -4.18 -2.61
C GLN A 36 -7.81 -5.44 -1.97
N TYR A 37 -6.57 -5.79 -2.30
CA TYR A 37 -5.91 -6.94 -1.71
C TYR A 37 -5.80 -6.82 -0.18
N MET A 38 -5.30 -5.70 0.31
CA MET A 38 -5.11 -5.46 1.74
C MET A 38 -6.43 -5.52 2.50
N MET A 39 -7.48 -4.89 2.01
CA MET A 39 -8.80 -4.88 2.67
C MET A 39 -9.49 -6.24 2.58
N TYR A 40 -9.34 -6.97 1.48
CA TYR A 40 -9.82 -8.34 1.37
C TYR A 40 -9.14 -9.25 2.41
N LYS A 41 -7.83 -9.20 2.52
CA LYS A 41 -7.06 -9.97 3.50
C LYS A 41 -7.43 -9.61 4.94
N LYS A 42 -7.73 -8.34 5.20
CA LYS A 42 -8.25 -7.91 6.50
C LYS A 42 -9.59 -8.55 6.83
N ALA A 43 -10.53 -8.51 5.89
CA ALA A 43 -11.84 -9.13 6.06
C ALA A 43 -11.73 -10.65 6.28
N VAL A 44 -10.89 -11.33 5.51
CA VAL A 44 -10.64 -12.77 5.66
C VAL A 44 -9.99 -13.08 7.02
N CYS A 45 -9.03 -12.28 7.45
CA CYS A 45 -8.35 -12.43 8.74
C CYS A 45 -9.34 -12.49 9.92
N PHE A 46 -10.37 -11.64 9.87
CA PHE A 46 -11.39 -11.56 10.93
C PHE A 46 -12.67 -12.36 10.64
N GLY A 47 -12.68 -13.16 9.57
CA GLY A 47 -13.80 -14.04 9.23
C GLY A 47 -15.03 -13.32 8.70
N ASP A 48 -14.93 -12.06 8.27
CA ASP A 48 -16.02 -11.29 7.68
C ASP A 48 -16.18 -11.60 6.18
N CYS A 49 -16.82 -12.74 5.90
CA CYS A 49 -16.99 -13.22 4.52
C CYS A 49 -17.86 -12.31 3.66
N GLU A 50 -18.82 -11.61 4.24
CA GLU A 50 -19.71 -10.71 3.50
C GLU A 50 -18.95 -9.47 3.03
N VAL A 51 -18.19 -8.83 3.92
CA VAL A 51 -17.35 -7.69 3.55
C VAL A 51 -16.27 -8.12 2.55
N ALA A 52 -15.66 -9.29 2.73
CA ALA A 52 -14.68 -9.83 1.77
C ALA A 52 -15.27 -9.94 0.36
N LYS A 53 -16.48 -10.47 0.22
CA LYS A 53 -17.17 -10.56 -1.08
C LYS A 53 -17.45 -9.18 -1.68
N HIS A 54 -17.94 -8.23 -0.89
CA HIS A 54 -18.20 -6.87 -1.36
C HIS A 54 -16.94 -6.20 -1.90
N ILE A 55 -15.81 -6.37 -1.22
CA ILE A 55 -14.51 -5.82 -1.64
C ILE A 55 -14.11 -6.35 -3.03
N LEU A 56 -14.31 -7.64 -3.30
CA LEU A 56 -13.97 -8.23 -4.60
C LEU A 56 -14.90 -7.82 -5.75
N HIS A 57 -16.07 -7.28 -5.47
CA HIS A 57 -17.08 -6.90 -6.48
C HIS A 57 -17.01 -5.44 -6.94
N THR A 58 -16.01 -4.68 -6.47
CA THR A 58 -15.79 -3.30 -6.89
C THR A 58 -14.31 -3.02 -7.10
N ASP A 59 -13.99 -2.17 -8.06
CA ASP A 59 -12.65 -1.62 -8.28
C ASP A 59 -12.53 -0.17 -7.76
N GLU A 60 -13.62 0.39 -7.25
CA GLU A 60 -13.68 1.72 -6.66
C GLU A 60 -12.94 1.75 -5.32
N VAL A 61 -11.72 2.29 -5.32
CA VAL A 61 -10.79 2.19 -4.18
C VAL A 61 -11.32 2.88 -2.91
N ALA A 62 -12.00 4.02 -3.05
CA ALA A 62 -12.62 4.70 -1.90
C ALA A 62 -13.66 3.82 -1.21
N ARG A 63 -14.46 3.10 -1.98
CA ARG A 63 -15.46 2.16 -1.46
C ARG A 63 -14.81 0.93 -0.82
N ILE A 64 -13.75 0.42 -1.41
CA ILE A 64 -12.95 -0.67 -0.85
C ILE A 64 -12.40 -0.28 0.53
N LYS A 65 -11.85 0.92 0.66
CA LYS A 65 -11.35 1.43 1.93
C LYS A 65 -12.45 1.55 2.98
N GLU A 66 -13.61 2.03 2.59
CA GLU A 66 -14.78 2.12 3.48
C GLU A 66 -15.23 0.73 3.96
N CYS A 67 -15.31 -0.25 3.06
CA CYS A 67 -15.58 -1.64 3.40
C CYS A 67 -14.56 -2.19 4.41
N GLY A 68 -13.30 -1.89 4.22
CA GLY A 68 -12.23 -2.30 5.14
C GLY A 68 -12.37 -1.72 6.55
N ARG A 69 -12.96 -0.54 6.68
CA ARG A 69 -13.28 0.07 7.97
C ARG A 69 -14.48 -0.58 8.66
N SER A 70 -15.35 -1.23 7.91
CA SER A 70 -16.58 -1.88 8.41
C SER A 70 -16.39 -3.35 8.78
N VAL A 71 -15.18 -3.90 8.66
CA VAL A 71 -14.90 -5.31 9.00
C VAL A 71 -15.28 -5.61 10.44
N SER A 72 -16.15 -6.60 10.61
CA SER A 72 -16.58 -7.08 11.93
C SER A 72 -15.51 -7.96 12.57
N GLY A 73 -15.47 -7.98 13.90
CA GLY A 73 -14.49 -8.78 14.66
C GLY A 73 -13.06 -8.23 14.61
N TYR A 74 -12.88 -6.99 14.16
CA TYR A 74 -11.56 -6.36 14.08
C TYR A 74 -10.85 -6.31 15.43
N ASP A 75 -9.58 -6.69 15.43
CA ASP A 75 -8.67 -6.57 16.56
C ASP A 75 -7.36 -5.92 16.09
N ASP A 76 -7.08 -4.73 16.60
CA ASP A 76 -5.90 -3.95 16.19
C ASP A 76 -4.58 -4.64 16.55
N ASN A 77 -4.53 -5.38 17.65
CA ASN A 77 -3.33 -6.13 18.04
C ASN A 77 -2.98 -7.21 17.01
N ILE A 78 -4.00 -7.91 16.49
CA ILE A 78 -3.81 -8.92 15.46
C ILE A 78 -3.41 -8.26 14.14
N TRP A 79 -4.19 -7.28 13.69
CA TRP A 79 -3.97 -6.64 12.39
C TRP A 79 -2.62 -5.92 12.32
N SER A 80 -2.25 -5.16 13.34
CA SER A 80 -0.95 -4.48 13.37
C SER A 80 0.24 -5.45 13.39
N GLY A 81 0.06 -6.68 13.87
CA GLY A 81 1.09 -7.70 13.84
C GLY A 81 1.34 -8.32 12.47
N ILE A 82 0.34 -8.32 11.56
CA ILE A 82 0.41 -9.04 10.28
C ILE A 82 0.30 -8.13 9.05
N ARG A 83 -0.17 -6.90 9.19
CA ARG A 83 -0.47 -6.02 8.05
C ARG A 83 0.72 -5.78 7.12
N GLN A 84 1.92 -5.65 7.64
CA GLN A 84 3.11 -5.41 6.82
C GLN A 84 3.47 -6.62 5.96
N ILE A 85 3.36 -7.82 6.51
CA ILE A 85 3.59 -9.07 5.75
C ILE A 85 2.57 -9.20 4.63
N ILE A 86 1.30 -8.91 4.91
CA ILE A 86 0.24 -8.94 3.90
C ILE A 86 0.53 -7.95 2.78
N VAL A 87 0.90 -6.72 3.10
CA VAL A 87 1.22 -5.70 2.10
C VAL A 87 2.48 -6.07 1.33
N TYR A 88 3.50 -6.62 1.99
CA TYR A 88 4.70 -7.13 1.31
C TYR A 88 4.35 -8.19 0.27
N ASP A 89 3.56 -9.19 0.62
CA ASP A 89 3.15 -10.25 -0.30
C ASP A 89 2.38 -9.70 -1.51
N GLY A 90 1.44 -8.79 -1.27
CA GLY A 90 0.69 -8.15 -2.35
C GLY A 90 1.56 -7.30 -3.27
N LEU A 91 2.48 -6.52 -2.72
CA LEU A 91 3.40 -5.68 -3.49
C LEU A 91 4.38 -6.53 -4.32
N MET A 92 4.85 -7.65 -3.78
CA MET A 92 5.67 -8.60 -4.54
C MET A 92 4.95 -9.03 -5.81
N GLU A 93 3.67 -9.37 -5.70
CA GLU A 93 2.87 -9.82 -6.86
C GLU A 93 2.50 -8.67 -7.79
N LYS A 94 2.13 -7.51 -7.25
CA LYS A 94 1.89 -6.30 -8.04
C LYS A 94 3.06 -5.99 -8.98
N PHE A 95 4.27 -5.96 -8.45
CA PHE A 95 5.46 -5.58 -9.21
C PHE A 95 6.03 -6.74 -10.02
N SER A 96 5.93 -7.99 -9.55
CA SER A 96 6.38 -9.15 -10.32
C SER A 96 5.52 -9.41 -11.56
N GLN A 97 4.23 -9.13 -11.49
CA GLN A 97 3.28 -9.37 -12.58
C GLN A 97 3.13 -8.18 -13.54
N ASN A 98 3.75 -7.04 -13.26
CA ASN A 98 3.69 -5.81 -14.06
C ASN A 98 5.12 -5.33 -14.38
N GLU A 99 5.66 -5.74 -15.51
CA GLU A 99 7.06 -5.47 -15.91
C GLU A 99 7.40 -3.98 -15.94
N GLU A 100 6.50 -3.14 -16.45
CA GLU A 100 6.71 -1.69 -16.47
C GLU A 100 6.78 -1.11 -15.06
N LEU A 101 5.88 -1.51 -14.17
CA LEU A 101 5.89 -1.05 -12.78
C LEU A 101 7.12 -1.56 -12.03
N LYS A 102 7.51 -2.81 -12.27
CA LYS A 102 8.76 -3.37 -11.75
C LYS A 102 9.97 -2.53 -12.16
N LYS A 103 10.09 -2.22 -13.45
CA LYS A 103 11.17 -1.39 -13.96
C LYS A 103 11.19 -0.02 -13.25
N ARG A 104 10.05 0.65 -13.16
CA ARG A 104 9.93 1.95 -12.50
C ARG A 104 10.33 1.88 -11.02
N LEU A 105 9.95 0.82 -10.31
CA LEU A 105 10.36 0.61 -8.92
C LEU A 105 11.88 0.43 -8.80
N LEU A 106 12.48 -0.37 -9.68
CA LEU A 106 13.93 -0.58 -9.71
C LEU A 106 14.70 0.69 -10.09
N ASP A 107 14.16 1.51 -10.99
CA ASP A 107 14.73 2.81 -11.39
C ASP A 107 14.71 3.85 -10.24
N THR A 108 14.09 3.56 -9.11
CA THR A 108 14.22 4.40 -7.91
C THR A 108 15.56 4.23 -7.20
N ASP A 109 16.39 3.31 -7.65
CA ASP A 109 17.71 2.98 -7.11
C ASP A 109 17.71 2.80 -5.58
N ASP A 110 18.47 3.59 -4.84
CA ASP A 110 18.55 3.52 -3.38
C ASP A 110 17.78 4.64 -2.68
N ALA A 111 16.94 5.36 -3.43
CA ALA A 111 16.10 6.40 -2.84
C ALA A 111 15.20 5.85 -1.73
N ILE A 112 15.00 6.65 -0.70
CA ILE A 112 13.97 6.38 0.29
C ILE A 112 12.61 6.71 -0.33
N LEU A 113 11.67 5.79 -0.21
CA LEU A 113 10.29 5.97 -0.70
C LEU A 113 9.42 6.43 0.46
N ALA A 114 8.69 7.53 0.28
CA ALA A 114 7.91 8.15 1.34
C ALA A 114 6.47 8.40 0.91
N GLU A 115 5.52 7.78 1.60
CA GLU A 115 4.10 8.05 1.38
C GLU A 115 3.68 9.33 2.12
N CYS A 116 3.34 10.37 1.36
CA CYS A 116 2.94 11.67 1.90
C CYS A 116 1.43 11.72 2.17
N ALA A 117 0.99 11.06 3.22
CA ALA A 117 -0.39 11.04 3.67
C ALA A 117 -0.50 11.77 5.02
N VAL A 118 -1.22 12.90 5.05
CA VAL A 118 -1.33 13.76 6.24
C VAL A 118 -2.05 13.06 7.38
N ARG A 119 -3.08 12.27 7.06
CA ARG A 119 -3.96 11.62 8.05
C ARG A 119 -3.59 10.17 8.33
N ASP A 120 -2.54 9.67 7.69
CA ASP A 120 -2.08 8.30 7.88
C ASP A 120 -0.66 8.29 8.42
N CYS A 121 -0.54 8.11 9.72
CA CYS A 121 0.74 8.03 10.41
C CYS A 121 1.25 6.58 10.53
N ILE A 122 0.55 5.61 9.98
CA ILE A 122 0.96 4.21 9.94
C ILE A 122 1.67 3.93 8.61
N TRP A 123 0.93 4.01 7.51
CA TRP A 123 1.46 3.73 6.17
C TRP A 123 2.27 4.88 5.62
N GLY A 124 1.89 6.11 5.96
CA GLY A 124 2.53 7.34 5.50
C GLY A 124 3.39 8.02 6.56
N ILE A 125 3.98 9.14 6.15
CA ILE A 125 4.86 9.98 6.98
C ILE A 125 4.12 11.03 7.81
N GLY A 126 2.80 11.17 7.62
CA GLY A 126 1.99 12.19 8.32
C GLY A 126 2.22 13.63 7.86
N LEU A 127 2.84 13.82 6.70
CA LEU A 127 3.09 15.12 6.06
C LEU A 127 2.56 15.11 4.63
N SER A 128 2.19 16.27 4.10
CA SER A 128 1.69 16.38 2.73
C SER A 128 2.81 16.48 1.69
N MET A 129 2.45 16.27 0.42
CA MET A 129 3.35 16.50 -0.74
C MET A 129 3.82 17.95 -0.86
N LYS A 130 3.16 18.90 -0.19
CA LYS A 130 3.51 20.33 -0.22
C LYS A 130 4.36 20.77 0.98
N ASP A 131 4.59 19.88 1.93
CA ASP A 131 5.35 20.17 3.15
C ASP A 131 6.82 19.82 2.94
N ASP A 132 7.70 20.82 2.96
CA ASP A 132 9.13 20.60 2.70
C ASP A 132 9.81 19.71 3.74
N ARG A 133 9.23 19.58 4.94
CA ARG A 133 9.72 18.65 5.97
C ARG A 133 9.65 17.19 5.53
N ARG A 134 8.91 16.87 4.45
CA ARG A 134 8.89 15.50 3.88
C ARG A 134 10.27 15.00 3.47
N PHE A 135 11.20 15.90 3.19
CA PHE A 135 12.57 15.57 2.82
C PHE A 135 13.52 15.43 4.02
N ASP A 136 13.01 15.56 5.23
CA ASP A 136 13.77 15.37 6.48
C ASP A 136 13.11 14.28 7.34
N ILE A 137 13.70 13.10 7.35
CA ILE A 137 13.16 11.93 8.07
C ILE A 137 12.95 12.22 9.56
N SER A 138 13.81 13.06 10.16
CA SER A 138 13.69 13.41 11.58
C SER A 138 12.41 14.19 11.91
N GLN A 139 11.76 14.76 10.90
CA GLN A 139 10.53 15.55 11.02
C GLN A 139 9.26 14.78 10.68
N TRP A 140 9.40 13.54 10.26
CA TRP A 140 8.24 12.71 9.94
C TRP A 140 7.41 12.41 11.17
N LYS A 141 6.08 12.45 11.02
CA LYS A 141 5.10 12.21 12.08
C LYS A 141 4.53 10.79 12.04
N GLY A 142 4.81 10.05 10.98
CA GLY A 142 4.30 8.70 10.74
C GLY A 142 5.41 7.70 10.50
N GLN A 143 5.02 6.43 10.52
CA GLN A 143 5.95 5.29 10.43
C GLN A 143 6.46 5.02 9.02
N ASN A 144 5.80 5.56 7.99
CA ASN A 144 6.13 5.28 6.59
C ASN A 144 6.18 3.77 6.25
N LEU A 145 5.28 3.00 6.82
CA LEU A 145 5.31 1.54 6.70
C LEU A 145 5.21 1.08 5.23
N LEU A 146 4.41 1.79 4.40
CA LEU A 146 4.31 1.48 2.98
C LEU A 146 5.62 1.76 2.24
N GLY A 147 6.24 2.91 2.47
CA GLY A 147 7.52 3.25 1.84
C GLY A 147 8.61 2.23 2.15
N TYR A 148 8.76 1.84 3.41
CA TYR A 148 9.73 0.83 3.81
C TYR A 148 9.43 -0.55 3.23
N THR A 149 8.16 -0.94 3.17
CA THR A 149 7.76 -2.21 2.54
C THR A 149 8.06 -2.23 1.04
N LEU A 150 7.81 -1.13 0.34
CA LEU A 150 8.19 -0.96 -1.07
C LEU A 150 9.71 -1.09 -1.28
N MET A 151 10.52 -0.53 -0.38
CA MET A 151 11.98 -0.68 -0.45
C MET A 151 12.42 -2.13 -0.21
N MET A 152 11.76 -2.87 0.69
CA MET A 152 12.00 -4.30 0.88
C MET A 152 11.69 -5.10 -0.41
N VAL A 153 10.54 -4.81 -1.03
CA VAL A 153 10.14 -5.42 -2.31
C VAL A 153 11.15 -5.10 -3.41
N ARG A 154 11.53 -3.82 -3.55
CA ARG A 154 12.57 -3.39 -4.50
C ARG A 154 13.86 -4.19 -4.34
N ASN A 155 14.34 -4.32 -3.12
CA ASN A 155 15.57 -5.06 -2.84
C ASN A 155 15.44 -6.56 -3.18
N ARG A 156 14.26 -7.13 -3.01
CA ARG A 156 14.00 -8.53 -3.35
C ARG A 156 13.93 -8.76 -4.86
N LEU A 157 13.49 -7.77 -5.62
CA LEU A 157 13.32 -7.86 -7.08
C LEU A 157 14.58 -7.50 -7.89
N ARG A 158 15.61 -6.99 -7.24
CA ARG A 158 16.95 -6.77 -7.82
C ARG A 158 17.65 -8.11 -8.03
#